data_e53aaca91ffae3300ddfa2acbb7c3d4d
#
_entry.id   e53aaca91ffae3300ddfa2acbb7c3d4d
#
_cell.length_a   1.000
_cell.length_b   1.000
_cell.length_c   1.000
_cell.angle_alpha   90.00
_cell.angle_beta   90.00
_cell.angle_gamma   90.00
#
_symmetry.space_group_name_H-M   'P 1'
#
loop_
_entity.id
_entity.type
_entity.pdbx_description
1 polymer ?
#
loop_
_entity_poly.entity_id
_entity_poly.type
_entity_poly.pdbx_seq_one_letter_code
_entity_poly.pdbx_strand_id
1 'polypeptide(L)'
;MPLKVKTKEGCRWDLISLGEVMLRFDPGDRRVSTTRSFEVSEGGGEYNVARGLKRCFELDTAIVTAIADNPVGRLLQDLMYQGGVDQSLVKWVEYDGVGRKARNGLNFTERGFGVRAAVGCSDRGYTAISQVKPGDFDWDNIFGALGARWFHTGGIFCALSETTPLVAMEAMQAAKRHGAIVSYDLNYRESLWKAVGGKKRAHSVNRELAPFVDVMIGNEEDFSAALGFEVPGMDEHISEFNVEGFKRMIESVVKTFPFQVVATTLRKAKTATRNDWAQSAIRMASSTKPSIVRTWKSTIEWVAAIPLRPA
;
A
#
# COMPACT_ATOMS: atom_id res chain seq x y z
N MET A 1 -1.29 1.87 -25.43
CA MET A 1 -0.61 0.57 -25.65
C MET A 1 -0.92 -0.33 -24.45
N PRO A 2 -0.92 -1.68 -24.57
CA PRO A 2 -0.99 -2.55 -23.39
C PRO A 2 0.24 -2.33 -22.51
N LEU A 3 0.08 -2.51 -21.18
CA LEU A 3 1.22 -2.54 -20.25
C LEU A 3 2.27 -3.52 -20.78
N LYS A 4 3.47 -3.02 -21.05
CA LYS A 4 4.60 -3.85 -21.50
C LYS A 4 5.37 -4.30 -20.26
N VAL A 5 5.01 -5.44 -19.71
CA VAL A 5 5.74 -6.06 -18.60
C VAL A 5 6.96 -6.77 -19.19
N LYS A 6 8.14 -6.55 -18.63
CA LYS A 6 9.37 -7.29 -19.01
C LYS A 6 9.15 -8.80 -18.89
N THR A 7 9.88 -9.58 -19.67
CA THR A 7 9.91 -11.04 -19.50
C THR A 7 10.51 -11.40 -18.12
N LYS A 8 10.29 -12.61 -17.67
CA LYS A 8 10.88 -13.12 -16.41
C LYS A 8 12.40 -13.29 -16.53
N GLU A 9 12.85 -13.54 -17.74
CA GLU A 9 14.26 -13.76 -18.02
C GLU A 9 15.11 -12.54 -17.64
N GLY A 10 16.17 -12.75 -16.87
CA GLY A 10 17.01 -11.70 -16.32
C GLY A 10 16.40 -10.89 -15.18
N CYS A 11 15.25 -11.33 -14.64
CA CYS A 11 14.64 -10.70 -13.47
C CYS A 11 14.55 -11.69 -12.30
N ARG A 12 15.19 -11.34 -11.18
CA ARG A 12 15.09 -12.13 -9.95
C ARG A 12 13.68 -12.11 -9.37
N TRP A 13 12.99 -10.96 -9.46
CA TRP A 13 11.65 -10.80 -8.89
C TRP A 13 10.60 -10.40 -9.92
N ASP A 14 9.41 -10.91 -9.74
CA ASP A 14 8.22 -10.48 -10.46
C ASP A 14 7.73 -9.13 -9.93
N LEU A 15 7.79 -8.93 -8.60
CA LEU A 15 7.44 -7.68 -7.95
C LEU A 15 8.34 -7.39 -6.77
N ILE A 16 8.75 -6.13 -6.67
CA ILE A 16 9.36 -5.56 -5.47
C ILE A 16 8.40 -4.52 -4.89
N SER A 17 8.14 -4.58 -3.60
CA SER A 17 7.42 -3.52 -2.89
C SER A 17 8.35 -2.73 -1.97
N LEU A 18 8.07 -1.43 -1.82
CA LEU A 18 8.74 -0.52 -0.90
C LEU A 18 7.73 0.01 0.10
N GLY A 19 7.91 -0.28 1.37
CA GLY A 19 7.01 0.19 2.40
C GLY A 19 7.34 -0.28 3.81
N GLU A 20 6.49 0.09 4.74
CA GLU A 20 6.62 -0.35 6.12
C GLU A 20 6.02 -1.74 6.32
N VAL A 21 6.76 -2.57 7.06
CA VAL A 21 6.23 -3.79 7.64
C VAL A 21 6.18 -3.62 9.15
N MET A 22 5.04 -3.95 9.75
CA MET A 22 4.79 -3.75 11.18
C MET A 22 4.15 -4.98 11.81
N LEU A 23 4.26 -5.11 13.12
CA LEU A 23 3.48 -6.07 13.88
C LEU A 23 2.06 -5.57 14.08
N ARG A 24 1.09 -6.43 13.82
CA ARG A 24 -0.33 -6.21 14.07
C ARG A 24 -0.77 -7.02 15.27
N PHE A 25 -1.42 -6.35 16.22
CA PHE A 25 -1.92 -6.90 17.44
C PHE A 25 -3.45 -6.93 17.41
N ASP A 26 -4.03 -8.12 17.41
CA ASP A 26 -5.47 -8.36 17.38
C ASP A 26 -5.92 -8.87 18.74
N PRO A 27 -6.79 -8.14 19.47
CA PRO A 27 -7.29 -8.55 20.78
C PRO A 27 -8.42 -9.59 20.70
N GLY A 28 -8.75 -10.11 19.51
CA GLY A 28 -9.92 -10.96 19.28
C GLY A 28 -11.22 -10.16 19.47
N ASP A 29 -12.14 -10.72 20.25
CA ASP A 29 -13.44 -10.09 20.51
C ASP A 29 -13.38 -9.00 21.60
N ARG A 30 -12.21 -8.80 22.22
CA ARG A 30 -12.00 -7.81 23.27
C ARG A 30 -11.60 -6.46 22.68
N ARG A 31 -11.56 -5.44 23.53
CA ARG A 31 -10.94 -4.15 23.21
C ARG A 31 -9.47 -4.18 23.58
N VAL A 32 -8.66 -3.38 22.88
CA VAL A 32 -7.24 -3.18 23.21
C VAL A 32 -7.06 -2.79 24.67
N SER A 33 -7.92 -1.89 25.18
CA SER A 33 -7.84 -1.39 26.56
C SER A 33 -8.15 -2.43 27.65
N THR A 34 -8.82 -3.54 27.30
CA THR A 34 -9.28 -4.55 28.29
C THR A 34 -8.68 -5.93 28.06
N THR A 35 -7.96 -6.14 26.94
CA THR A 35 -7.32 -7.44 26.69
C THR A 35 -6.08 -7.66 27.56
N ARG A 36 -5.68 -8.91 27.70
CA ARG A 36 -4.41 -9.33 28.30
C ARG A 36 -3.61 -10.23 27.37
N SER A 37 -4.12 -10.45 26.15
CA SER A 37 -3.48 -11.25 25.11
C SER A 37 -3.82 -10.71 23.75
N PHE A 38 -2.91 -10.91 22.78
CA PHE A 38 -3.08 -10.53 21.39
C PHE A 38 -2.64 -11.69 20.50
N GLU A 39 -3.36 -11.90 19.41
CA GLU A 39 -2.84 -12.60 18.26
C GLU A 39 -1.95 -11.62 17.47
N VAL A 40 -0.73 -12.06 17.13
CA VAL A 40 0.26 -11.22 16.46
C VAL A 40 0.48 -11.71 15.03
N SER A 41 0.42 -10.80 14.09
CA SER A 41 0.72 -11.04 12.69
C SER A 41 1.55 -9.90 12.11
N GLU A 42 2.18 -10.14 10.99
CA GLU A 42 2.82 -9.09 10.20
C GLU A 42 1.80 -8.39 9.29
N GLY A 43 2.14 -7.16 8.86
CA GLY A 43 1.34 -6.43 7.88
C GLY A 43 1.94 -5.08 7.50
N GLY A 44 1.51 -4.61 6.37
CA GLY A 44 1.88 -3.32 5.79
C GLY A 44 1.20 -3.21 4.43
N GLY A 45 0.82 -2.01 4.00
CA GLY A 45 0.09 -1.85 2.73
C GLY A 45 0.83 -2.51 1.57
N GLU A 46 2.05 -2.11 1.37
CA GLU A 46 2.91 -2.55 0.28
C GLU A 46 3.38 -4.02 0.46
N TYR A 47 3.69 -4.40 1.71
CA TYR A 47 4.06 -5.78 2.04
C TYR A 47 2.92 -6.76 1.77
N ASN A 48 1.68 -6.39 2.11
CA ASN A 48 0.51 -7.24 1.87
C ASN A 48 0.33 -7.56 0.38
N VAL A 49 0.69 -6.63 -0.51
CA VAL A 49 0.68 -6.88 -1.96
C VAL A 49 1.73 -7.92 -2.33
N ALA A 50 2.98 -7.77 -1.90
CA ALA A 50 4.05 -8.74 -2.16
C ALA A 50 3.69 -10.13 -1.60
N ARG A 51 3.22 -10.19 -0.35
CA ARG A 51 2.79 -11.43 0.30
C ARG A 51 1.62 -12.10 -0.42
N GLY A 52 0.61 -11.32 -0.79
CA GLY A 52 -0.55 -11.82 -1.52
C GLY A 52 -0.18 -12.42 -2.88
N LEU A 53 0.69 -11.74 -3.63
CA LEU A 53 1.19 -12.24 -4.91
C LEU A 53 2.03 -13.51 -4.73
N LYS A 54 2.86 -13.58 -3.70
CA LYS A 54 3.61 -14.81 -3.38
C LYS A 54 2.68 -15.96 -3.02
N ARG A 55 1.77 -15.73 -2.08
CA ARG A 55 0.93 -16.82 -1.52
C ARG A 55 -0.20 -17.28 -2.43
N CYS A 56 -0.76 -16.39 -3.25
CA CYS A 56 -1.93 -16.71 -4.08
C CYS A 56 -1.54 -17.04 -5.53
N PHE A 57 -0.38 -16.56 -6.01
CA PHE A 57 0.01 -16.68 -7.42
C PHE A 57 1.43 -17.24 -7.60
N GLU A 58 2.11 -17.62 -6.51
CA GLU A 58 3.46 -18.18 -6.50
C GLU A 58 4.53 -17.27 -7.17
N LEU A 59 4.25 -15.97 -7.31
CA LEU A 59 5.17 -15.04 -7.91
C LEU A 59 6.40 -14.81 -6.99
N ASP A 60 7.56 -14.55 -7.60
CA ASP A 60 8.75 -14.18 -6.85
C ASP A 60 8.67 -12.72 -6.43
N THR A 61 8.55 -12.48 -5.14
CA THR A 61 8.34 -11.14 -4.59
C THR A 61 9.37 -10.80 -3.52
N ALA A 62 9.72 -9.51 -3.42
CA ALA A 62 10.61 -8.99 -2.37
C ALA A 62 10.00 -7.74 -1.73
N ILE A 63 10.47 -7.45 -0.52
CA ILE A 63 10.17 -6.21 0.20
C ILE A 63 11.46 -5.41 0.44
N VAL A 64 11.45 -4.14 0.05
CA VAL A 64 12.42 -3.14 0.48
C VAL A 64 11.84 -2.44 1.70
N THR A 65 12.51 -2.58 2.82
CA THR A 65 12.09 -1.97 4.10
C THR A 65 13.30 -1.80 5.03
N ALA A 66 13.09 -1.14 6.17
CA ALA A 66 14.09 -1.08 7.23
C ALA A 66 13.48 -1.53 8.55
N ILE A 67 14.22 -2.32 9.32
CA ILE A 67 13.80 -2.96 10.56
C ILE A 67 14.85 -2.69 11.63
N ALA A 68 14.43 -2.32 12.86
CA ALA A 68 15.33 -2.18 13.99
C ALA A 68 15.79 -3.57 14.47
N ASP A 69 17.10 -3.75 14.62
CA ASP A 69 17.72 -5.04 14.98
C ASP A 69 17.57 -5.33 16.47
N ASN A 70 16.41 -5.86 16.84
CA ASN A 70 16.06 -6.26 18.19
C ASN A 70 15.13 -7.49 18.14
N PRO A 71 14.80 -8.12 19.29
CA PRO A 71 13.90 -9.29 19.30
C PRO A 71 12.54 -9.08 18.64
N VAL A 72 11.98 -7.85 18.69
CA VAL A 72 10.71 -7.52 17.99
C VAL A 72 10.91 -7.53 16.48
N GLY A 73 12.04 -6.99 15.99
CA GLY A 73 12.41 -7.05 14.57
C GLY A 73 12.67 -8.48 14.10
N ARG A 74 13.23 -9.35 14.95
CA ARG A 74 13.42 -10.78 14.63
C ARG A 74 12.11 -11.54 14.56
N LEU A 75 11.14 -11.24 15.43
CA LEU A 75 9.78 -11.76 15.31
C LEU A 75 9.14 -11.33 13.97
N LEU A 76 9.27 -10.05 13.62
CA LEU A 76 8.75 -9.54 12.36
C LEU A 76 9.40 -10.24 11.15
N GLN A 77 10.72 -10.47 11.20
CA GLN A 77 11.47 -11.22 10.20
C GLN A 77 10.94 -12.64 10.02
N ASP A 78 10.70 -13.36 11.12
CA ASP A 78 10.18 -14.73 11.09
C ASP A 78 8.77 -14.79 10.45
N LEU A 79 7.89 -13.87 10.83
CA LEU A 79 6.55 -13.78 10.26
C LEU A 79 6.60 -13.46 8.74
N MET A 80 7.48 -12.54 8.31
CA MET A 80 7.69 -12.27 6.89
C MET A 80 8.23 -13.50 6.15
N TYR A 81 9.13 -14.27 6.79
CA TYR A 81 9.66 -15.51 6.23
C TYR A 81 8.55 -16.53 5.99
N GLN A 82 7.61 -16.69 6.94
CA GLN A 82 6.42 -17.52 6.79
C GLN A 82 5.51 -17.03 5.63
N GLY A 83 5.50 -15.72 5.35
CA GLY A 83 4.84 -15.12 4.19
C GLY A 83 5.49 -15.49 2.85
N GLY A 84 6.73 -15.95 2.85
CA GLY A 84 7.48 -16.37 1.66
C GLY A 84 8.01 -15.23 0.81
N VAL A 85 7.99 -13.99 1.31
CA VAL A 85 8.53 -12.81 0.63
C VAL A 85 10.04 -12.75 0.82
N ASP A 86 10.80 -12.50 -0.24
CA ASP A 86 12.27 -12.34 -0.17
C ASP A 86 12.63 -11.12 0.68
N GLN A 87 13.48 -11.33 1.67
CA GLN A 87 13.90 -10.33 2.65
C GLN A 87 15.35 -9.87 2.42
N SER A 88 15.97 -10.25 1.31
CA SER A 88 17.38 -9.91 1.04
C SER A 88 17.61 -8.39 0.89
N LEU A 89 16.54 -7.61 0.71
CA LEU A 89 16.55 -6.15 0.58
C LEU A 89 16.16 -5.42 1.88
N VAL A 90 16.08 -6.13 3.01
CA VAL A 90 15.79 -5.53 4.31
C VAL A 90 17.04 -4.83 4.87
N LYS A 91 16.92 -3.54 5.16
CA LYS A 91 17.96 -2.77 5.86
C LYS A 91 17.79 -2.93 7.37
N TRP A 92 18.78 -3.54 8.02
CA TRP A 92 18.82 -3.63 9.48
C TRP A 92 19.41 -2.36 10.08
N VAL A 93 18.70 -1.78 11.03
CA VAL A 93 19.11 -0.55 11.71
C VAL A 93 19.46 -0.89 13.16
N GLU A 94 20.63 -0.42 13.60
CA GLU A 94 21.10 -0.62 14.96
C GLU A 94 20.08 -0.13 16.00
N TYR A 95 19.86 -0.96 17.01
CA TYR A 95 18.93 -0.66 18.10
C TYR A 95 19.70 -0.13 19.32
N ASP A 96 19.23 0.99 19.86
CA ASP A 96 19.88 1.70 20.97
C ASP A 96 19.52 1.15 22.37
N GLY A 97 18.92 -0.01 22.44
CA GLY A 97 18.49 -0.67 23.68
C GLY A 97 17.13 -0.20 24.23
N VAL A 98 16.59 0.94 23.77
CA VAL A 98 15.32 1.52 24.28
C VAL A 98 14.39 2.05 23.19
N GLY A 99 14.83 2.09 21.93
CA GLY A 99 14.02 2.56 20.79
C GLY A 99 13.86 4.08 20.67
N ARG A 100 14.81 4.86 21.16
CA ARG A 100 14.81 6.33 20.95
C ARG A 100 15.20 6.69 19.54
N LYS A 101 16.15 5.94 18.95
CA LYS A 101 16.65 6.20 17.60
C LYS A 101 15.79 5.52 16.53
N ALA A 102 15.49 4.24 16.70
CA ALA A 102 14.69 3.48 15.75
C ALA A 102 13.87 2.42 16.46
N ARG A 103 12.64 2.19 15.96
CA ARG A 103 11.71 1.18 16.44
C ARG A 103 11.13 0.39 15.28
N ASN A 104 10.46 -0.71 15.58
CA ASN A 104 9.59 -1.40 14.64
C ASN A 104 8.15 -0.89 14.83
N GLY A 105 7.40 -0.73 13.74
CA GLY A 105 6.03 -0.24 13.79
C GLY A 105 5.08 -1.23 14.44
N LEU A 106 4.14 -0.72 15.24
CA LEU A 106 3.09 -1.49 15.87
C LEU A 106 1.73 -0.96 15.45
N ASN A 107 0.78 -1.86 15.25
CA ASN A 107 -0.60 -1.51 14.93
C ASN A 107 -1.57 -2.40 15.71
N PHE A 108 -2.38 -1.80 16.54
CA PHE A 108 -3.42 -2.49 17.31
C PHE A 108 -4.75 -2.34 16.57
N THR A 109 -5.42 -3.46 16.27
CA THR A 109 -6.63 -3.45 15.46
C THR A 109 -7.77 -4.14 16.18
N GLU A 110 -8.73 -3.37 16.67
CA GLU A 110 -9.98 -3.92 17.19
C GLU A 110 -10.91 -4.29 16.05
N ARG A 111 -11.44 -5.49 16.07
CA ARG A 111 -12.46 -5.93 15.11
C ARG A 111 -13.77 -5.19 15.33
N GLY A 112 -14.49 -4.88 14.26
CA GLY A 112 -15.88 -4.47 14.34
C GLY A 112 -16.75 -5.64 14.81
N PHE A 113 -17.71 -5.37 15.70
CA PHE A 113 -18.60 -6.38 16.22
C PHE A 113 -19.99 -5.80 16.51
N GLY A 114 -21.04 -6.34 15.87
CA GLY A 114 -22.40 -5.83 16.00
C GLY A 114 -22.51 -4.36 15.60
N VAL A 115 -22.87 -3.50 16.54
CA VAL A 115 -22.95 -2.03 16.38
C VAL A 115 -21.61 -1.32 16.60
N ARG A 116 -20.60 -2.05 17.10
CA ARG A 116 -19.28 -1.50 17.37
C ARG A 116 -18.45 -1.47 16.08
N ALA A 117 -18.02 -0.31 15.67
CA ALA A 117 -17.09 -0.15 14.54
C ALA A 117 -15.70 -0.75 14.89
N ALA A 118 -14.95 -1.15 13.83
CA ALA A 118 -13.53 -1.47 13.96
C ALA A 118 -12.74 -0.21 14.35
N VAL A 119 -11.73 -0.38 15.22
CA VAL A 119 -10.86 0.71 15.66
C VAL A 119 -9.41 0.31 15.45
N GLY A 120 -8.63 1.19 14.84
CA GLY A 120 -7.18 1.05 14.68
C GLY A 120 -6.44 2.03 15.58
N CYS A 121 -5.38 1.55 16.24
CA CYS A 121 -4.42 2.38 16.96
C CYS A 121 -3.02 2.03 16.47
N SER A 122 -2.37 2.99 15.80
CA SER A 122 -1.02 2.81 15.26
C SER A 122 0.02 3.48 16.16
N ASP A 123 1.08 2.77 16.49
CA ASP A 123 2.29 3.29 17.13
C ASP A 123 3.47 3.16 16.16
N ARG A 124 3.65 4.17 15.30
CA ARG A 124 4.52 4.17 14.13
C ARG A 124 5.51 5.34 14.13
N GLY A 125 5.66 6.06 15.23
CA GLY A 125 6.64 7.15 15.32
C GLY A 125 8.07 6.59 15.38
N TYR A 126 9.01 7.23 14.68
CA TYR A 126 10.44 6.88 14.67
C TYR A 126 10.74 5.43 14.29
N THR A 127 9.94 4.83 13.41
CA THR A 127 10.24 3.49 12.90
C THR A 127 11.49 3.53 12.03
N ALA A 128 12.22 2.43 11.96
CA ALA A 128 13.44 2.34 11.15
C ALA A 128 13.18 2.76 9.69
N ILE A 129 12.08 2.29 9.11
CA ILE A 129 11.70 2.63 7.74
C ILE A 129 11.26 4.09 7.57
N SER A 130 10.71 4.73 8.58
CA SER A 130 10.34 6.17 8.50
C SER A 130 11.54 7.10 8.44
N GLN A 131 12.75 6.60 8.71
CA GLN A 131 13.98 7.38 8.78
C GLN A 131 14.92 7.16 7.59
N VAL A 132 14.51 6.34 6.62
CA VAL A 132 15.30 6.12 5.40
C VAL A 132 15.41 7.41 4.58
N LYS A 133 16.52 7.52 3.87
CA LYS A 133 16.87 8.71 3.07
C LYS A 133 17.26 8.28 1.65
N PRO A 134 17.19 9.17 0.67
CA PRO A 134 17.78 8.94 -0.64
C PRO A 134 19.23 8.45 -0.53
N GLY A 135 19.58 7.44 -1.32
CA GLY A 135 20.88 6.78 -1.28
C GLY A 135 21.00 5.62 -0.28
N ASP A 136 19.97 5.35 0.55
CA ASP A 136 19.99 4.22 1.50
C ASP A 136 19.86 2.85 0.82
N PHE A 137 19.36 2.81 -0.42
CA PHE A 137 19.18 1.60 -1.21
C PHE A 137 19.84 1.76 -2.58
N ASP A 138 20.54 0.75 -3.06
CA ASP A 138 21.13 0.70 -4.38
C ASP A 138 20.08 0.28 -5.44
N TRP A 139 19.29 1.24 -5.88
CA TRP A 139 18.19 0.99 -6.82
C TRP A 139 18.66 0.52 -8.19
N ASP A 140 19.82 0.96 -8.67
CA ASP A 140 20.35 0.53 -9.96
C ASP A 140 20.83 -0.93 -9.91
N ASN A 141 21.38 -1.40 -8.78
CA ASN A 141 21.62 -2.81 -8.56
C ASN A 141 20.29 -3.60 -8.48
N ILE A 142 19.31 -3.10 -7.72
CA ILE A 142 18.03 -3.78 -7.50
C ILE A 142 17.25 -3.96 -8.81
N PHE A 143 17.07 -2.90 -9.60
CA PHE A 143 16.27 -2.95 -10.84
C PHE A 143 17.08 -3.35 -12.08
N GLY A 144 18.39 -3.08 -12.08
CA GLY A 144 19.29 -3.36 -13.21
C GLY A 144 19.96 -4.72 -13.09
N ALA A 145 20.88 -4.88 -12.14
CA ALA A 145 21.69 -6.10 -12.03
C ALA A 145 20.87 -7.31 -11.55
N LEU A 146 20.08 -7.18 -10.51
CA LEU A 146 19.23 -8.24 -9.98
C LEU A 146 17.92 -8.39 -10.76
N GLY A 147 17.35 -7.29 -11.20
CA GLY A 147 16.18 -7.23 -12.05
C GLY A 147 14.83 -7.44 -11.34
N ALA A 148 13.90 -6.53 -11.61
CA ALA A 148 12.50 -6.67 -11.22
C ALA A 148 11.58 -6.23 -12.36
N ARG A 149 10.44 -6.90 -12.50
CA ARG A 149 9.45 -6.61 -13.55
C ARG A 149 8.46 -5.54 -13.15
N TRP A 150 8.20 -5.44 -11.85
CA TRP A 150 7.20 -4.54 -11.27
C TRP A 150 7.69 -3.97 -9.94
N PHE A 151 7.45 -2.68 -9.75
CA PHE A 151 7.67 -1.97 -8.49
C PHE A 151 6.35 -1.47 -7.93
N HIS A 152 6.14 -1.65 -6.63
CA HIS A 152 4.93 -1.22 -5.92
C HIS A 152 5.29 -0.42 -4.68
N THR A 153 4.64 0.74 -4.51
CA THR A 153 4.70 1.53 -3.28
C THR A 153 3.39 2.29 -3.10
N GLY A 154 3.26 3.13 -2.09
CA GLY A 154 1.99 3.83 -1.86
C GLY A 154 2.07 5.04 -0.95
N GLY A 155 0.93 5.70 -0.82
CA GLY A 155 0.77 6.91 -0.02
C GLY A 155 0.99 6.71 1.47
N ILE A 156 0.82 5.47 1.98
CA ILE A 156 1.15 5.16 3.38
C ILE A 156 2.66 5.32 3.61
N PHE A 157 3.50 4.72 2.76
CA PHE A 157 4.95 4.88 2.85
C PHE A 157 5.36 6.35 2.73
N CYS A 158 4.81 7.06 1.74
CA CYS A 158 5.11 8.47 1.51
C CYS A 158 4.66 9.41 2.65
N ALA A 159 3.76 8.97 3.52
CA ALA A 159 3.27 9.74 4.65
C ALA A 159 4.03 9.46 5.97
N LEU A 160 5.04 8.59 5.97
CA LEU A 160 5.75 8.21 7.21
C LEU A 160 6.69 9.32 7.70
N SER A 161 7.28 10.11 6.81
CA SER A 161 8.18 11.20 7.13
C SER A 161 8.36 12.16 5.95
N GLU A 162 9.18 13.20 6.13
CA GLU A 162 9.54 14.12 5.05
C GLU A 162 10.47 13.49 4.01
N THR A 163 11.26 12.49 4.38
CA THR A 163 12.25 11.84 3.50
C THR A 163 11.71 10.67 2.70
N THR A 164 10.69 9.97 3.21
CA THR A 164 10.15 8.77 2.52
C THR A 164 9.57 9.05 1.13
N PRO A 165 8.94 10.20 0.83
CA PRO A 165 8.55 10.52 -0.55
C PRO A 165 9.74 10.66 -1.49
N LEU A 166 10.87 11.17 -1.00
CA LEU A 166 12.09 11.34 -1.80
C LEU A 166 12.70 9.98 -2.14
N VAL A 167 12.68 9.04 -1.19
CA VAL A 167 13.11 7.63 -1.44
C VAL A 167 12.17 6.94 -2.43
N ALA A 168 10.85 7.16 -2.32
CA ALA A 168 9.89 6.64 -3.30
C ALA A 168 10.15 7.19 -4.70
N MET A 169 10.44 8.49 -4.82
CA MET A 169 10.78 9.14 -6.09
C MET A 169 12.04 8.53 -6.71
N GLU A 170 13.10 8.38 -5.92
CA GLU A 170 14.35 7.76 -6.35
C GLU A 170 14.13 6.33 -6.88
N ALA A 171 13.37 5.51 -6.12
CA ALA A 171 13.01 4.16 -6.52
C ALA A 171 12.18 4.10 -7.81
N MET A 172 11.15 4.96 -7.93
CA MET A 172 10.32 5.03 -9.14
C MET A 172 11.14 5.42 -10.37
N GLN A 173 12.01 6.42 -10.25
CA GLN A 173 12.89 6.84 -11.33
C GLN A 173 13.82 5.71 -11.79
N ALA A 174 14.42 4.98 -10.85
CA ALA A 174 15.26 3.83 -11.17
C ALA A 174 14.43 2.70 -11.81
N ALA A 175 13.27 2.37 -11.26
CA ALA A 175 12.36 1.39 -11.83
C ALA A 175 12.01 1.72 -13.30
N LYS A 176 11.71 2.98 -13.58
CA LYS A 176 11.42 3.45 -14.96
C LYS A 176 12.65 3.38 -15.87
N ARG A 177 13.84 3.77 -15.40
CA ARG A 177 15.10 3.65 -16.19
C ARG A 177 15.36 2.21 -16.62
N HIS A 178 15.06 1.26 -15.74
CA HIS A 178 15.27 -0.17 -15.99
C HIS A 178 14.03 -0.88 -16.56
N GLY A 179 12.99 -0.14 -16.97
CA GLY A 179 11.82 -0.67 -17.68
C GLY A 179 10.87 -1.51 -16.81
N ALA A 180 10.92 -1.37 -15.49
CA ALA A 180 9.91 -1.97 -14.62
C ALA A 180 8.61 -1.16 -14.65
N ILE A 181 7.47 -1.83 -14.50
CA ILE A 181 6.18 -1.18 -14.30
C ILE A 181 6.14 -0.60 -12.88
N VAL A 182 5.62 0.61 -12.74
CA VAL A 182 5.43 1.26 -11.45
C VAL A 182 3.95 1.30 -11.10
N SER A 183 3.56 0.68 -9.99
CA SER A 183 2.23 0.83 -9.40
C SER A 183 2.27 1.59 -8.08
N TYR A 184 1.25 2.40 -7.86
CA TYR A 184 1.12 3.23 -6.68
C TYR A 184 -0.30 3.15 -6.12
N ASP A 185 -0.42 2.80 -4.82
CA ASP A 185 -1.69 2.82 -4.10
C ASP A 185 -1.79 4.13 -3.29
N LEU A 186 -2.74 4.98 -3.64
CA LEU A 186 -2.96 6.26 -2.97
C LEU A 186 -3.20 6.08 -1.46
N ASN A 187 -4.02 5.09 -1.11
CA ASN A 187 -4.25 4.60 0.25
C ASN A 187 -4.17 5.70 1.33
N TYR A 188 -4.93 6.76 1.13
CA TYR A 188 -4.88 7.95 1.96
C TYR A 188 -5.21 7.62 3.42
N ARG A 189 -4.37 8.11 4.34
CA ARG A 189 -4.59 8.00 5.79
C ARG A 189 -4.43 9.36 6.43
N GLU A 190 -5.57 9.99 6.77
CA GLU A 190 -5.57 11.33 7.36
C GLU A 190 -4.65 11.45 8.58
N SER A 191 -4.65 10.44 9.45
CA SER A 191 -3.83 10.42 10.66
C SER A 191 -2.33 10.50 10.38
N LEU A 192 -1.84 9.88 9.29
CA LEU A 192 -0.45 9.96 8.88
C LEU A 192 -0.13 11.31 8.23
N TRP A 193 -0.93 11.71 7.25
CA TRP A 193 -0.71 12.97 6.53
C TRP A 193 -0.83 14.19 7.43
N LYS A 194 -1.74 14.18 8.43
CA LYS A 194 -1.90 15.27 9.40
C LYS A 194 -0.58 15.58 10.13
N ALA A 195 0.21 14.57 10.44
CA ALA A 195 1.49 14.72 11.14
C ALA A 195 2.59 15.37 10.27
N VAL A 196 2.46 15.31 8.93
CA VAL A 196 3.49 15.79 7.98
C VAL A 196 2.97 16.90 7.06
N GLY A 197 1.90 17.62 7.41
CA GLY A 197 1.40 18.79 6.68
C GLY A 197 0.00 18.65 6.05
N GLY A 198 -0.71 17.58 6.34
CA GLY A 198 -2.12 17.39 6.00
C GLY A 198 -2.41 17.18 4.51
N LYS A 199 -3.66 17.45 4.10
CA LYS A 199 -4.12 17.26 2.71
C LYS A 199 -3.29 18.03 1.68
N LYS A 200 -2.86 19.26 1.99
CA LYS A 200 -2.03 20.05 1.06
C LYS A 200 -0.71 19.36 0.75
N ARG A 201 -0.07 18.79 1.78
CA ARG A 201 1.16 18.03 1.59
C ARG A 201 0.91 16.73 0.84
N ALA A 202 -0.19 16.02 1.14
CA ALA A 202 -0.59 14.82 0.41
C ALA A 202 -0.76 15.13 -1.10
N HIS A 203 -1.48 16.20 -1.44
CA HIS A 203 -1.66 16.63 -2.83
C HIS A 203 -0.32 16.94 -3.52
N SER A 204 0.56 17.71 -2.87
CA SER A 204 1.88 18.05 -3.44
C SER A 204 2.68 16.78 -3.73
N VAL A 205 2.88 15.95 -2.72
CA VAL A 205 3.69 14.72 -2.82
C VAL A 205 3.12 13.76 -3.88
N ASN A 206 1.82 13.44 -3.82
CA ASN A 206 1.24 12.47 -4.75
C ASN A 206 1.23 13.00 -6.19
N ARG A 207 1.05 14.30 -6.41
CA ARG A 207 1.13 14.92 -7.73
C ARG A 207 2.56 14.95 -8.29
N GLU A 208 3.58 15.08 -7.44
CA GLU A 208 4.99 15.02 -7.84
C GLU A 208 5.39 13.58 -8.23
N LEU A 209 4.86 12.56 -7.57
CA LEU A 209 5.12 11.15 -7.87
C LEU A 209 4.33 10.62 -9.08
N ALA A 210 3.11 11.11 -9.28
CA ALA A 210 2.17 10.63 -10.30
C ALA A 210 2.75 10.50 -11.72
N PRO A 211 3.62 11.40 -12.22
CA PRO A 211 4.22 11.25 -13.57
C PRO A 211 5.06 9.98 -13.76
N PHE A 212 5.53 9.34 -12.70
CA PHE A 212 6.33 8.12 -12.75
C PHE A 212 5.49 6.83 -12.62
N VAL A 213 4.18 6.97 -12.40
CA VAL A 213 3.27 5.85 -12.13
C VAL A 213 2.63 5.36 -13.43
N ASP A 214 2.68 4.05 -13.67
CA ASP A 214 1.98 3.39 -14.78
C ASP A 214 0.58 2.91 -14.35
N VAL A 215 0.46 2.39 -13.12
CA VAL A 215 -0.76 1.83 -12.56
C VAL A 215 -1.12 2.56 -11.27
N MET A 216 -2.12 3.42 -11.31
CA MET A 216 -2.64 4.11 -10.13
C MET A 216 -3.77 3.33 -9.50
N ILE A 217 -3.69 3.13 -8.18
CA ILE A 217 -4.68 2.40 -7.39
C ILE A 217 -5.23 3.32 -6.32
N GLY A 218 -6.52 3.23 -6.04
CA GLY A 218 -7.18 3.98 -4.97
C GLY A 218 -8.69 3.80 -5.02
N ASN A 219 -9.37 4.19 -3.97
CA ASN A 219 -10.83 4.33 -3.97
C ASN A 219 -11.22 5.77 -4.32
N GLU A 220 -12.51 6.06 -4.39
CA GLU A 220 -13.03 7.40 -4.74
C GLU A 220 -12.56 8.50 -3.77
N GLU A 221 -12.48 8.18 -2.48
CA GLU A 221 -12.02 9.10 -1.45
C GLU A 221 -10.52 9.37 -1.58
N ASP A 222 -9.73 8.35 -1.92
CA ASP A 222 -8.30 8.48 -2.11
C ASP A 222 -7.95 9.46 -3.25
N PHE A 223 -8.66 9.40 -4.38
CA PHE A 223 -8.43 10.32 -5.51
C PHE A 223 -8.71 11.78 -5.14
N SER A 224 -9.73 12.05 -4.33
CA SER A 224 -10.01 13.40 -3.85
C SER A 224 -9.04 13.84 -2.76
N ALA A 225 -8.82 12.99 -1.74
CA ALA A 225 -8.02 13.35 -0.57
C ALA A 225 -6.51 13.38 -0.85
N ALA A 226 -5.99 12.53 -1.75
CA ALA A 226 -4.55 12.45 -2.03
C ALA A 226 -4.13 13.17 -3.31
N LEU A 227 -4.98 13.23 -4.35
CA LEU A 227 -4.65 13.89 -5.62
C LEU A 227 -5.41 15.21 -5.86
N GLY A 228 -6.46 15.48 -5.07
CA GLY A 228 -7.26 16.70 -5.18
C GLY A 228 -8.20 16.71 -6.39
N PHE A 229 -8.73 15.56 -6.79
CA PHE A 229 -9.78 15.47 -7.81
C PHE A 229 -11.13 15.37 -7.13
N GLU A 230 -12.00 16.34 -7.40
CA GLU A 230 -13.37 16.31 -6.90
C GLU A 230 -14.25 15.42 -7.76
N VAL A 231 -15.18 14.69 -7.13
CA VAL A 231 -16.23 13.94 -7.83
C VAL A 231 -17.39 14.88 -8.08
N PRO A 232 -17.72 15.24 -9.33
CA PRO A 232 -18.84 16.15 -9.60
C PRO A 232 -20.17 15.56 -9.09
N GLY A 233 -20.88 16.33 -8.25
CA GLY A 233 -22.21 15.98 -7.76
C GLY A 233 -22.24 15.03 -6.55
N MET A 234 -21.16 14.95 -5.78
CA MET A 234 -21.17 14.31 -4.46
C MET A 234 -21.40 15.37 -3.38
N ASP A 235 -22.53 15.28 -2.70
CA ASP A 235 -22.70 15.86 -1.36
C ASP A 235 -21.99 14.97 -0.34
N GLU A 236 -21.64 15.51 0.84
CA GLU A 236 -20.86 14.84 1.90
C GLU A 236 -21.45 13.52 2.45
N HIS A 237 -22.63 13.13 1.99
CA HIS A 237 -23.31 11.88 2.38
C HIS A 237 -23.39 10.90 1.21
N ILE A 238 -22.39 10.05 1.07
CA ILE A 238 -22.35 8.96 0.09
C ILE A 238 -23.38 7.89 0.49
N SER A 239 -24.62 8.02 0.03
CA SER A 239 -25.65 6.97 0.22
C SER A 239 -25.80 6.03 -0.99
N GLU A 240 -25.38 6.45 -2.19
CA GLU A 240 -25.45 5.64 -3.40
C GLU A 240 -24.19 5.76 -4.26
N PHE A 241 -23.79 4.67 -4.93
CA PHE A 241 -22.68 4.65 -5.89
C PHE A 241 -22.98 5.59 -7.08
N ASN A 242 -22.37 6.77 -7.09
CA ASN A 242 -22.42 7.66 -8.26
C ASN A 242 -21.38 7.20 -9.31
N VAL A 243 -21.71 6.13 -10.02
CA VAL A 243 -20.83 5.53 -11.04
C VAL A 243 -20.44 6.53 -12.12
N GLU A 244 -21.36 7.42 -12.52
CA GLU A 244 -21.10 8.41 -13.58
C GLU A 244 -20.23 9.57 -13.08
N GLY A 245 -20.41 10.01 -11.84
CA GLY A 245 -19.53 10.99 -11.20
C GLY A 245 -18.11 10.45 -11.06
N PHE A 246 -18.00 9.19 -10.65
CA PHE A 246 -16.72 8.52 -10.54
C PHE A 246 -16.01 8.34 -11.90
N LYS A 247 -16.74 7.95 -12.95
CA LYS A 247 -16.16 7.89 -14.31
C LYS A 247 -15.60 9.23 -14.75
N ARG A 248 -16.35 10.33 -14.55
CA ARG A 248 -15.90 11.67 -14.88
C ARG A 248 -14.66 12.10 -14.11
N MET A 249 -14.57 11.73 -12.83
CA MET A 249 -13.37 11.96 -12.04
C MET A 249 -12.17 11.20 -12.63
N ILE A 250 -12.30 9.90 -12.90
CA ILE A 250 -11.23 9.09 -13.50
C ILE A 250 -10.82 9.62 -14.88
N GLU A 251 -11.78 10.07 -15.71
CA GLU A 251 -11.46 10.74 -16.98
C GLU A 251 -10.61 11.99 -16.80
N SER A 252 -10.87 12.78 -15.75
CA SER A 252 -10.04 13.94 -15.40
C SER A 252 -8.65 13.53 -14.92
N VAL A 253 -8.57 12.49 -14.10
CA VAL A 253 -7.29 11.92 -13.62
C VAL A 253 -6.41 11.47 -14.78
N VAL A 254 -6.95 10.70 -15.72
CA VAL A 254 -6.19 10.17 -16.86
C VAL A 254 -5.86 11.22 -17.93
N LYS A 255 -6.59 12.32 -17.98
CA LYS A 255 -6.24 13.50 -18.82
C LYS A 255 -5.07 14.27 -18.22
N THR A 256 -4.92 14.23 -16.90
CA THR A 256 -3.92 15.01 -16.17
C THR A 256 -2.59 14.26 -16.04
N PHE A 257 -2.63 12.93 -15.86
CA PHE A 257 -1.45 12.11 -15.63
C PHE A 257 -1.32 10.96 -16.64
N PRO A 258 -0.10 10.49 -16.93
CA PRO A 258 0.18 9.50 -17.97
C PRO A 258 -0.10 8.06 -17.53
N PHE A 259 -1.07 7.83 -16.65
CA PHE A 259 -1.40 6.48 -16.18
C PHE A 259 -1.85 5.59 -17.33
N GLN A 260 -1.32 4.38 -17.39
CA GLN A 260 -1.75 3.36 -18.37
C GLN A 260 -2.97 2.59 -17.85
N VAL A 261 -3.06 2.44 -16.51
CA VAL A 261 -4.19 1.80 -15.84
C VAL A 261 -4.54 2.60 -14.58
N VAL A 262 -5.83 2.80 -14.36
CA VAL A 262 -6.37 3.27 -13.07
C VAL A 262 -7.27 2.16 -12.53
N ALA A 263 -6.92 1.62 -11.37
CA ALA A 263 -7.68 0.59 -10.68
C ALA A 263 -8.33 1.18 -9.43
N THR A 264 -9.59 0.86 -9.21
CA THR A 264 -10.32 1.32 -8.03
C THR A 264 -11.06 0.19 -7.35
N THR A 265 -11.11 0.27 -6.04
CA THR A 265 -11.96 -0.57 -5.20
C THR A 265 -13.13 0.26 -4.68
N LEU A 266 -14.32 -0.30 -4.76
CA LEU A 266 -15.55 0.30 -4.27
C LEU A 266 -16.06 -0.55 -3.12
N ARG A 267 -16.37 0.07 -1.99
CA ARG A 267 -16.84 -0.61 -0.79
C ARG A 267 -18.19 -0.06 -0.35
N LYS A 268 -19.17 -0.92 -0.15
CA LYS A 268 -20.44 -0.57 0.52
C LYS A 268 -20.53 -1.33 1.83
N ALA A 269 -20.38 -0.63 2.95
CA ALA A 269 -20.55 -1.23 4.27
C ALA A 269 -22.05 -1.49 4.52
N LYS A 270 -22.43 -2.74 4.79
CA LYS A 270 -23.78 -3.13 5.22
C LYS A 270 -23.91 -3.16 6.73
N THR A 271 -22.91 -3.72 7.38
CA THR A 271 -22.76 -3.77 8.84
C THR A 271 -21.28 -3.63 9.18
N ALA A 272 -20.93 -3.60 10.47
CA ALA A 272 -19.53 -3.59 10.90
C ALA A 272 -18.72 -4.79 10.39
N THR A 273 -19.39 -5.93 10.09
CA THR A 273 -18.74 -7.18 9.65
C THR A 273 -19.06 -7.56 8.20
N ARG A 274 -20.07 -6.95 7.58
CA ARG A 274 -20.50 -7.29 6.21
C ARG A 274 -20.32 -6.12 5.26
N ASN A 275 -19.63 -6.36 4.15
CA ASN A 275 -19.38 -5.36 3.13
C ASN A 275 -19.59 -5.98 1.74
N ASP A 276 -20.17 -5.19 0.84
CA ASP A 276 -20.09 -5.47 -0.58
C ASP A 276 -18.83 -4.81 -1.13
N TRP A 277 -18.09 -5.55 -1.94
CA TRP A 277 -16.93 -5.06 -2.65
C TRP A 277 -17.16 -5.13 -4.15
N ALA A 278 -16.75 -4.09 -4.84
CA ALA A 278 -16.63 -4.08 -6.29
C ALA A 278 -15.26 -3.51 -6.66
N GLN A 279 -14.78 -3.85 -7.82
CA GLN A 279 -13.56 -3.27 -8.37
C GLN A 279 -13.77 -2.92 -9.83
N SER A 280 -13.10 -1.88 -10.26
CA SER A 280 -13.06 -1.48 -11.66
C SER A 280 -11.62 -1.15 -12.03
N ALA A 281 -11.20 -1.58 -13.20
CA ALA A 281 -9.93 -1.15 -13.77
C ALA A 281 -10.20 -0.53 -15.14
N ILE A 282 -9.75 0.71 -15.31
CA ILE A 282 -9.83 1.44 -16.56
C ILE A 282 -8.44 1.42 -17.19
N ARG A 283 -8.34 0.80 -18.35
CA ARG A 283 -7.13 0.80 -19.16
C ARG A 283 -7.25 1.87 -20.24
N MET A 284 -6.19 2.65 -20.40
CA MET A 284 -6.10 3.62 -21.48
C MET A 284 -5.75 2.89 -22.78
N ALA A 285 -6.68 2.87 -23.73
CA ALA A 285 -6.39 2.44 -25.11
C ALA A 285 -5.66 3.58 -25.83
N SER A 286 -4.85 3.24 -26.83
CA SER A 286 -4.18 4.21 -27.70
C SER A 286 -5.12 5.07 -28.55
N SER A 287 -6.43 4.80 -28.51
CA SER A 287 -7.50 5.63 -29.05
C SER A 287 -8.45 6.01 -27.92
N THR A 288 -8.49 7.24 -27.62
CA THR A 288 -9.34 8.15 -26.81
C THR A 288 -10.59 7.64 -26.03
N LYS A 289 -10.85 6.34 -25.90
CA LYS A 289 -11.97 5.84 -25.09
C LYS A 289 -11.45 4.87 -24.03
N PRO A 290 -11.71 5.17 -22.73
CA PRO A 290 -11.39 4.23 -21.65
C PRO A 290 -12.22 2.95 -21.82
N SER A 291 -11.60 1.77 -21.76
CA SER A 291 -12.31 0.51 -21.73
C SER A 291 -12.37 -0.02 -20.30
N ILE A 292 -13.57 -0.27 -19.79
CA ILE A 292 -13.78 -0.93 -18.50
C ILE A 292 -13.40 -2.40 -18.69
N VAL A 293 -12.35 -2.84 -17.99
CA VAL A 293 -11.82 -4.20 -18.18
C VAL A 293 -12.63 -5.24 -17.43
N ARG A 294 -13.20 -4.93 -16.28
CA ARG A 294 -14.20 -5.76 -15.55
C ARG A 294 -14.74 -5.00 -14.33
N THR A 295 -16.04 -5.15 -14.07
CA THR A 295 -16.64 -4.87 -12.77
C THR A 295 -16.99 -6.22 -12.13
N TRP A 296 -16.44 -6.50 -10.96
CA TRP A 296 -16.78 -7.71 -10.20
C TRP A 296 -17.42 -7.28 -8.87
N LYS A 297 -18.55 -7.85 -8.54
CA LYS A 297 -19.24 -7.60 -7.28
C LYS A 297 -19.21 -8.87 -6.44
N SER A 298 -18.64 -8.81 -5.27
CA SER A 298 -18.72 -9.88 -4.28
C SER A 298 -19.18 -9.35 -2.94
N THR A 299 -19.95 -10.16 -2.23
CA THR A 299 -20.25 -9.93 -0.82
C THR A 299 -19.23 -10.70 -0.01
N ILE A 300 -18.37 -10.02 0.74
CA ILE A 300 -17.39 -10.62 1.64
C ILE A 300 -17.86 -10.36 3.06
N GLU A 301 -18.10 -11.43 3.82
CA GLU A 301 -18.11 -11.32 5.26
C GLU A 301 -16.69 -11.04 5.73
N TRP A 302 -16.50 -9.93 6.42
CA TRP A 302 -15.23 -9.64 7.07
C TRP A 302 -15.07 -10.60 8.26
N VAL A 303 -14.58 -11.77 7.97
CA VAL A 303 -13.76 -12.49 8.94
C VAL A 303 -12.45 -11.71 8.89
N ALA A 304 -12.09 -11.01 9.97
CA ALA A 304 -10.79 -10.37 10.10
C ALA A 304 -9.74 -11.37 9.61
N ALA A 305 -8.76 -10.91 8.85
CA ALA A 305 -7.78 -11.77 8.20
C ALA A 305 -7.25 -12.82 9.20
N ILE A 306 -7.93 -13.95 9.26
CA ILE A 306 -7.43 -15.14 9.95
C ILE A 306 -6.26 -15.57 9.09
N PRO A 307 -5.05 -15.70 9.63
CA PRO A 307 -4.01 -16.37 8.89
C PRO A 307 -4.56 -17.73 8.48
N LEU A 308 -4.59 -18.01 7.18
CA LEU A 308 -4.91 -19.34 6.68
C LEU A 308 -3.98 -20.30 7.42
N ARG A 309 -4.54 -21.11 8.32
CA ARG A 309 -3.78 -22.22 8.90
C ARG A 309 -3.35 -23.10 7.73
N PRO A 310 -2.08 -23.48 7.63
CA PRO A 310 -1.70 -24.54 6.72
C PRO A 310 -2.50 -25.80 7.11
N ALA A 311 -3.07 -26.42 6.10
CA ALA A 311 -3.64 -27.76 6.23
C ALA A 311 -2.55 -28.77 6.53
#